data_f0b96673de6a9736b50abc0310d9eab9
#
_entry.id   f0b96673de6a9736b50abc0310d9eab9
#
_cell.length_a   1.000
_cell.length_b   1.000
_cell.length_c   1.000
_cell.angle_alpha   90.00
_cell.angle_beta   90.00
_cell.angle_gamma   90.00
#
_symmetry.space_group_name_H-M   'P 1'
#
loop_
_entity.id
_entity.type
_entity.pdbx_description
1 polymer ?
#
loop_
_entity_poly.entity_id
_entity_poly.type
_entity_poly.pdbx_seq_one_letter_code
_entity_poly.pdbx_strand_id
1 'polypeptide(L)'
;MGYEALQLQQTTQSCGSRRAHVLAIASGKGGVGKTHIAANLAICLAASGKKVLLLDGDMSLGNLDIILDLDNKYNISHLISGRKTIEEIINVGPHGLEVICGTSGLEQLANMTEFERQRLTQQLSSLQETNDIIVIDTAAGISKQVVSFCLAADHMLVVTTPEAAAMTDAYAMIKVLVGNGFSERISLIVNMAETIAEGRKTYQQIANVARRFLNTSISNGGTLLKDDKVTTAARLRKPVVLAYPRADFTASIATIAAKLSKSQNTISAGDGFFEKVINWFF
;
A
#
# COMPACT_ATOMS: atom_id res chain seq x y z
N MET A 1 37.36 -26.13 27.05
CA MET A 1 37.28 -24.98 26.11
C MET A 1 36.35 -25.28 24.91
N GLY A 2 35.12 -25.65 25.11
CA GLY A 2 34.22 -26.03 24.02
C GLY A 2 32.78 -25.55 24.18
N TYR A 3 32.41 -25.03 25.35
CA TYR A 3 31.00 -24.62 25.64
C TYR A 3 30.74 -23.11 25.45
N GLU A 4 31.77 -22.25 25.51
CA GLU A 4 31.63 -20.79 25.31
C GLU A 4 31.51 -20.40 23.85
N ALA A 5 32.08 -21.17 22.92
CA ALA A 5 32.01 -20.90 21.49
C ALA A 5 30.61 -21.18 20.90
N LEU A 6 29.85 -22.08 21.49
CA LEU A 6 28.48 -22.42 21.07
C LEU A 6 27.43 -21.41 21.58
N GLN A 7 27.70 -20.72 22.71
CA GLN A 7 26.82 -19.65 23.21
C GLN A 7 26.99 -18.34 22.47
N LEU A 8 28.18 -18.06 21.91
CA LEU A 8 28.44 -16.87 21.11
C LEU A 8 27.82 -16.94 19.70
N GLN A 9 27.59 -18.13 19.16
CA GLN A 9 26.86 -18.29 17.87
C GLN A 9 25.34 -18.21 18.01
N GLN A 10 24.79 -18.42 19.20
CA GLN A 10 23.34 -18.26 19.45
C GLN A 10 22.92 -16.84 19.82
N THR A 11 23.86 -15.96 20.18
CA THR A 11 23.57 -14.55 20.56
C THR A 11 23.66 -13.57 19.40
N THR A 12 24.07 -14.02 18.21
CA THR A 12 24.12 -13.16 17.00
C THR A 12 22.88 -13.27 16.10
N GLN A 13 21.85 -14.00 16.50
CA GLN A 13 20.63 -14.23 15.68
C GLN A 13 19.38 -13.45 16.11
N SER A 14 19.51 -12.29 16.76
CA SER A 14 18.34 -11.43 16.99
C SER A 14 18.66 -9.94 16.94
N CYS A 15 19.48 -9.53 15.99
CA CYS A 15 19.39 -8.16 15.52
C CYS A 15 18.22 -8.14 14.51
N GLY A 16 17.01 -7.83 14.97
CA GLY A 16 15.84 -7.73 14.10
C GLY A 16 16.16 -6.76 12.97
N SER A 17 16.30 -7.27 11.74
CA SER A 17 16.51 -6.44 10.58
C SER A 17 15.32 -5.49 10.45
N ARG A 18 15.59 -4.21 10.36
CA ARG A 18 14.57 -3.18 10.16
C ARG A 18 13.95 -3.44 8.80
N ARG A 19 12.70 -3.84 8.76
CA ARG A 19 11.92 -4.06 7.53
C ARG A 19 11.04 -2.86 7.25
N ALA A 20 10.80 -2.57 5.97
CA ALA A 20 9.83 -1.57 5.54
C ALA A 20 8.46 -1.87 6.14
N HIS A 21 7.78 -0.81 6.61
CA HIS A 21 6.38 -0.89 6.99
C HIS A 21 5.49 -0.87 5.75
N VAL A 22 4.66 -1.88 5.57
CA VAL A 22 3.83 -2.07 4.37
C VAL A 22 2.43 -1.52 4.59
N LEU A 23 2.06 -0.51 3.79
CA LEU A 23 0.75 0.11 3.75
C LEU A 23 0.01 -0.35 2.49
N ALA A 24 -1.05 -1.14 2.62
CA ALA A 24 -1.92 -1.44 1.48
C ALA A 24 -3.11 -0.48 1.45
N ILE A 25 -3.34 0.14 0.30
CA ILE A 25 -4.47 1.05 0.06
C ILE A 25 -5.49 0.31 -0.79
N ALA A 26 -6.68 0.10 -0.26
CA ALA A 26 -7.71 -0.67 -0.90
C ALA A 26 -9.09 0.01 -0.84
N SER A 27 -9.99 -0.41 -1.72
CA SER A 27 -11.38 0.05 -1.74
C SER A 27 -12.30 -1.04 -2.26
N GLY A 28 -13.48 -1.13 -1.70
CA GLY A 28 -14.50 -2.05 -2.22
C GLY A 28 -15.09 -1.63 -3.57
N LYS A 29 -15.01 -0.34 -3.92
CA LYS A 29 -15.57 0.25 -5.15
C LYS A 29 -14.50 0.97 -5.96
N GLY A 30 -14.60 0.89 -7.30
CA GLY A 30 -13.80 1.70 -8.21
C GLY A 30 -14.19 3.19 -8.17
N GLY A 31 -13.26 4.07 -8.54
CA GLY A 31 -13.53 5.51 -8.67
C GLY A 31 -13.51 6.31 -7.35
N VAL A 32 -13.26 5.70 -6.19
CA VAL A 32 -13.17 6.42 -4.90
C VAL A 32 -11.88 7.23 -4.73
N GLY A 33 -10.98 7.25 -5.72
CA GLY A 33 -9.73 8.04 -5.70
C GLY A 33 -8.54 7.35 -5.05
N LYS A 34 -8.57 6.04 -4.90
CA LYS A 34 -7.52 5.23 -4.25
C LYS A 34 -6.12 5.50 -4.81
N THR A 35 -5.91 5.38 -6.14
CA THR A 35 -4.62 5.59 -6.81
C THR A 35 -4.09 7.02 -6.63
N HIS A 36 -4.97 8.04 -6.69
CA HIS A 36 -4.57 9.42 -6.39
C HIS A 36 -4.12 9.59 -4.94
N ILE A 37 -4.81 8.94 -4.00
CA ILE A 37 -4.40 8.94 -2.58
C ILE A 37 -3.05 8.25 -2.44
N ALA A 38 -2.87 7.06 -3.03
CA ALA A 38 -1.62 6.29 -2.96
C ALA A 38 -0.42 7.08 -3.49
N ALA A 39 -0.52 7.63 -4.71
CA ALA A 39 0.55 8.40 -5.33
C ALA A 39 0.90 9.66 -4.52
N ASN A 40 -0.09 10.47 -4.14
CA ASN A 40 0.15 11.70 -3.41
C ASN A 40 0.64 11.45 -1.97
N LEU A 41 0.16 10.39 -1.31
CA LEU A 41 0.63 9.97 0.02
C LEU A 41 2.09 9.52 -0.04
N ALA A 42 2.45 8.68 -1.01
CA ALA A 42 3.81 8.20 -1.19
C ALA A 42 4.80 9.36 -1.45
N ILE A 43 4.41 10.35 -2.27
CA ILE A 43 5.21 11.56 -2.50
C ILE A 43 5.40 12.35 -1.19
N CYS A 44 4.35 12.56 -0.39
CA CYS A 44 4.45 13.27 0.88
C CYS A 44 5.34 12.52 1.89
N LEU A 45 5.28 11.20 1.92
CA LEU A 45 6.16 10.36 2.76
C LEU A 45 7.62 10.49 2.30
N ALA A 46 7.89 10.40 0.99
CA ALA A 46 9.23 10.59 0.43
C ALA A 46 9.78 12.00 0.70
N ALA A 47 8.95 13.03 0.52
CA ALA A 47 9.30 14.42 0.85
C ALA A 47 9.62 14.64 2.34
N SER A 48 9.15 13.78 3.24
CA SER A 48 9.51 13.80 4.66
C SER A 48 10.85 13.12 4.98
N GLY A 49 11.61 12.71 3.97
CA GLY A 49 12.93 12.08 4.10
C GLY A 49 12.90 10.56 4.32
N LYS A 50 11.75 9.92 4.09
CA LYS A 50 11.63 8.45 4.12
C LYS A 50 12.02 7.84 2.78
N LYS A 51 12.66 6.68 2.79
CA LYS A 51 12.81 5.84 1.61
C LYS A 51 11.49 5.12 1.37
N VAL A 52 10.82 5.44 0.27
CA VAL A 52 9.46 4.96 -0.03
C VAL A 52 9.44 4.25 -1.36
N LEU A 53 8.88 3.04 -1.37
CA LEU A 53 8.49 2.32 -2.58
C LEU A 53 6.98 2.41 -2.76
N LEU A 54 6.52 2.82 -3.94
CA LEU A 54 5.14 2.73 -4.37
C LEU A 54 4.99 1.59 -5.38
N LEU A 55 4.19 0.60 -5.03
CA LEU A 55 3.92 -0.57 -5.86
C LEU A 55 2.50 -0.50 -6.43
N ASP A 56 2.38 -0.62 -7.76
CA ASP A 56 1.09 -0.79 -8.42
C ASP A 56 0.63 -2.26 -8.30
N GLY A 57 -0.33 -2.50 -7.45
CA GLY A 57 -0.95 -3.81 -7.22
C GLY A 57 -2.19 -4.07 -8.11
N ASP A 58 -2.52 -3.16 -9.04
CA ASP A 58 -3.59 -3.38 -10.03
C ASP A 58 -3.04 -4.12 -11.24
N MET A 59 -3.34 -5.41 -11.34
CA MET A 59 -2.84 -6.27 -12.41
C MET A 59 -3.51 -6.01 -13.77
N SER A 60 -4.63 -5.32 -13.79
CA SER A 60 -5.42 -5.17 -15.02
C SER A 60 -5.21 -3.83 -15.69
N LEU A 61 -5.22 -2.74 -14.97
CA LEU A 61 -5.20 -1.38 -15.51
C LEU A 61 -4.45 -0.43 -14.55
N GLY A 62 -3.20 -0.74 -14.25
CA GLY A 62 -2.35 0.17 -13.47
C GLY A 62 -2.29 1.54 -14.15
N ASN A 63 -2.43 2.61 -13.35
CA ASN A 63 -2.42 4.00 -13.84
C ASN A 63 -1.40 4.87 -13.10
N LEU A 64 -0.51 4.27 -12.32
CA LEU A 64 0.50 5.02 -11.56
C LEU A 64 1.49 5.74 -12.48
N ASP A 65 1.90 5.11 -13.58
CA ASP A 65 2.76 5.71 -14.60
C ASP A 65 2.13 6.96 -15.22
N ILE A 66 0.82 6.93 -15.48
CA ILE A 66 0.09 8.07 -16.03
C ILE A 66 0.01 9.21 -15.01
N ILE A 67 -0.31 8.91 -13.73
CA ILE A 67 -0.46 9.92 -12.68
C ILE A 67 0.87 10.57 -12.31
N LEU A 68 1.96 9.80 -12.37
CA LEU A 68 3.30 10.25 -12.00
C LEU A 68 4.12 10.73 -13.20
N ASP A 69 3.56 10.67 -14.43
CA ASP A 69 4.22 11.00 -15.71
C ASP A 69 5.57 10.26 -15.86
N LEU A 70 5.55 8.92 -15.64
CA LEU A 70 6.73 8.07 -15.70
C LEU A 70 6.81 7.35 -17.04
N ASP A 71 8.03 7.27 -17.59
CA ASP A 71 8.34 6.44 -18.76
C ASP A 71 8.53 4.97 -18.35
N ASN A 72 7.40 4.27 -18.16
CA ASN A 72 7.39 2.89 -17.67
C ASN A 72 7.76 1.90 -18.79
N LYS A 73 9.07 1.58 -18.91
CA LYS A 73 9.59 0.64 -19.92
C LYS A 73 9.53 -0.81 -19.47
N TYR A 74 9.72 -1.05 -18.18
CA TYR A 74 9.84 -2.39 -17.60
C TYR A 74 8.98 -2.53 -16.35
N ASN A 75 8.48 -3.73 -16.11
CA ASN A 75 7.59 -4.06 -14.99
C ASN A 75 7.95 -5.41 -14.37
N ILE A 76 7.20 -5.86 -13.38
CA ILE A 76 7.44 -7.13 -12.68
C ILE A 76 7.48 -8.33 -13.64
N SER A 77 6.74 -8.35 -14.77
CA SER A 77 6.80 -9.48 -15.70
C SER A 77 8.17 -9.64 -16.38
N HIS A 78 8.91 -8.53 -16.54
CA HIS A 78 10.29 -8.58 -17.04
C HIS A 78 11.25 -9.14 -15.98
N LEU A 79 11.01 -8.87 -14.71
CA LEU A 79 11.76 -9.47 -13.59
C LEU A 79 11.48 -10.97 -13.49
N ILE A 80 10.21 -11.38 -13.52
CA ILE A 80 9.78 -12.79 -13.49
C ILE A 80 10.41 -13.58 -14.63
N SER A 81 10.41 -13.03 -15.84
CA SER A 81 11.01 -13.69 -17.01
C SER A 81 12.55 -13.67 -17.01
N GLY A 82 13.19 -13.08 -16.01
CA GLY A 82 14.65 -12.97 -15.93
C GLY A 82 15.29 -12.04 -16.97
N ARG A 83 14.49 -11.24 -17.67
CA ARG A 83 14.98 -10.30 -18.70
C ARG A 83 15.55 -9.03 -18.11
N LYS A 84 15.15 -8.68 -16.87
CA LYS A 84 15.51 -7.47 -16.15
C LYS A 84 15.79 -7.77 -14.69
N THR A 85 16.65 -6.93 -14.08
CA THR A 85 16.89 -6.96 -12.63
C THR A 85 15.86 -6.11 -11.89
N ILE A 86 15.86 -6.18 -10.56
CA ILE A 86 14.94 -5.39 -9.72
C ILE A 86 15.22 -3.89 -9.87
N GLU A 87 16.48 -3.49 -9.98
CA GLU A 87 16.92 -2.11 -10.14
C GLU A 87 16.49 -1.53 -11.49
N GLU A 88 16.43 -2.35 -12.54
CA GLU A 88 16.05 -1.92 -13.89
C GLU A 88 14.53 -1.70 -14.04
N ILE A 89 13.70 -2.29 -13.17
CA ILE A 89 12.24 -2.12 -13.20
C ILE A 89 11.75 -1.01 -12.26
N ILE A 90 12.62 -0.50 -11.38
CA ILE A 90 12.31 0.63 -10.49
C ILE A 90 12.40 1.93 -11.29
N ASN A 91 11.31 2.70 -11.28
CA ASN A 91 11.29 4.07 -11.77
C ASN A 91 11.49 5.03 -10.60
N VAL A 92 12.26 6.10 -10.80
CA VAL A 92 12.49 7.12 -9.78
C VAL A 92 11.56 8.30 -10.03
N GLY A 93 10.65 8.52 -9.10
CA GLY A 93 9.70 9.62 -9.09
C GLY A 93 10.17 10.82 -8.24
N PRO A 94 9.24 11.76 -7.95
CA PRO A 94 9.54 12.96 -7.16
C PRO A 94 10.08 12.62 -5.76
N HIS A 95 11.04 13.43 -5.29
CA HIS A 95 11.70 13.28 -3.98
C HIS A 95 12.40 11.93 -3.76
N GLY A 96 12.82 11.24 -4.84
CA GLY A 96 13.45 9.94 -4.75
C GLY A 96 12.47 8.79 -4.45
N LEU A 97 11.16 9.01 -4.69
CA LEU A 97 10.16 7.96 -4.61
C LEU A 97 10.48 6.84 -5.59
N GLU A 98 10.70 5.62 -5.10
CA GLU A 98 10.81 4.44 -5.95
C GLU A 98 9.41 3.98 -6.37
N VAL A 99 9.23 3.67 -7.66
CA VAL A 99 7.93 3.24 -8.19
C VAL A 99 8.12 2.00 -9.05
N ILE A 100 7.35 0.96 -8.75
CA ILE A 100 7.20 -0.22 -9.60
C ILE A 100 5.79 -0.20 -10.17
N CYS A 101 5.71 0.03 -11.48
CA CYS A 101 4.45 0.10 -12.20
C CYS A 101 4.09 -1.26 -12.81
N GLY A 102 2.78 -1.54 -12.86
CA GLY A 102 2.22 -2.67 -13.58
C GLY A 102 2.66 -4.03 -13.07
N THR A 103 1.87 -4.61 -12.17
CA THR A 103 2.07 -5.99 -11.73
C THR A 103 1.50 -7.03 -12.70
N SER A 104 1.19 -6.64 -13.94
CA SER A 104 0.83 -7.58 -15.00
C SER A 104 1.92 -8.65 -15.13
N GLY A 105 1.56 -9.92 -14.95
CA GLY A 105 2.53 -11.02 -14.97
C GLY A 105 2.56 -11.85 -13.69
N LEU A 106 1.88 -11.45 -12.62
CA LEU A 106 1.74 -12.31 -11.44
C LEU A 106 0.97 -13.62 -11.76
N GLU A 107 0.15 -13.65 -12.82
CA GLU A 107 -0.42 -14.91 -13.33
C GLU A 107 0.67 -15.89 -13.82
N GLN A 108 1.83 -15.38 -14.24
CA GLN A 108 2.97 -16.20 -14.63
C GLN A 108 3.60 -16.91 -13.41
N LEU A 109 3.38 -16.40 -12.21
CA LEU A 109 3.86 -17.02 -10.97
C LEU A 109 3.35 -18.47 -10.88
N ALA A 110 2.09 -18.72 -11.21
CA ALA A 110 1.47 -20.06 -11.14
C ALA A 110 2.21 -21.14 -11.95
N ASN A 111 3.04 -20.76 -12.91
CA ASN A 111 3.81 -21.67 -13.77
C ASN A 111 5.31 -21.70 -13.41
N MET A 112 5.74 -21.01 -12.35
CA MET A 112 7.15 -20.94 -11.96
C MET A 112 7.59 -22.22 -11.24
N THR A 113 8.84 -22.62 -11.49
CA THR A 113 9.52 -23.63 -10.68
C THR A 113 9.80 -23.10 -9.27
N GLU A 114 10.01 -23.99 -8.32
CA GLU A 114 10.38 -23.61 -6.94
C GLU A 114 11.63 -22.74 -6.88
N PHE A 115 12.62 -23.02 -7.72
CA PHE A 115 13.87 -22.23 -7.79
C PHE A 115 13.61 -20.80 -8.28
N GLU A 116 12.81 -20.64 -9.34
CA GLU A 116 12.45 -19.32 -9.87
C GLU A 116 11.65 -18.51 -8.83
N ARG A 117 10.75 -19.17 -8.10
CA ARG A 117 9.97 -18.57 -7.02
C ARG A 117 10.86 -18.06 -5.89
N GLN A 118 11.77 -18.89 -5.40
CA GLN A 118 12.72 -18.51 -4.35
C GLN A 118 13.58 -17.32 -4.76
N ARG A 119 14.08 -17.33 -6.01
CA ARG A 119 14.84 -16.22 -6.56
C ARG A 119 14.04 -14.92 -6.61
N LEU A 120 12.79 -14.97 -7.08
CA LEU A 120 11.90 -13.81 -7.12
C LEU A 120 11.60 -13.29 -5.72
N THR A 121 11.27 -14.19 -4.77
CA THR A 121 11.03 -13.84 -3.37
C THR A 121 12.23 -13.11 -2.78
N GLN A 122 13.44 -13.61 -2.99
CA GLN A 122 14.66 -12.99 -2.50
C GLN A 122 14.87 -11.58 -3.09
N GLN A 123 14.68 -11.42 -4.41
CA GLN A 123 14.81 -10.13 -5.08
C GLN A 123 13.78 -9.11 -4.58
N LEU A 124 12.51 -9.51 -4.41
CA LEU A 124 11.47 -8.63 -3.91
C LEU A 124 11.64 -8.34 -2.41
N SER A 125 12.12 -9.31 -1.63
CA SER A 125 12.37 -9.11 -0.19
C SER A 125 13.46 -8.08 0.08
N SER A 126 14.45 -7.92 -0.82
CA SER A 126 15.46 -6.86 -0.68
C SER A 126 14.86 -5.45 -0.67
N LEU A 127 13.71 -5.24 -1.33
CA LEU A 127 12.99 -3.97 -1.31
C LEU A 127 12.47 -3.62 0.10
N GLN A 128 12.14 -4.63 0.91
CA GLN A 128 11.74 -4.40 2.30
C GLN A 128 12.91 -4.03 3.22
N GLU A 129 14.12 -4.41 2.85
CA GLU A 129 15.33 -4.09 3.61
C GLU A 129 15.87 -2.70 3.27
N THR A 130 15.68 -2.25 2.02
CA THR A 130 16.22 -0.99 1.50
C THR A 130 15.30 0.21 1.72
N ASN A 131 13.99 -0.03 1.89
CA ASN A 131 12.98 1.01 2.08
C ASN A 131 12.54 1.15 3.55
N ASP A 132 12.02 2.31 3.93
CA ASP A 132 11.36 2.55 5.22
C ASP A 132 9.88 2.19 5.16
N ILE A 133 9.24 2.46 4.00
CA ILE A 133 7.80 2.29 3.77
C ILE A 133 7.57 1.73 2.37
N ILE A 134 6.67 0.76 2.27
CA ILE A 134 6.13 0.29 0.99
C ILE A 134 4.65 0.65 0.96
N VAL A 135 4.23 1.41 -0.04
CA VAL A 135 2.82 1.74 -0.30
C VAL A 135 2.34 0.90 -1.47
N ILE A 136 1.23 0.20 -1.29
CA ILE A 136 0.65 -0.66 -2.33
C ILE A 136 -0.69 -0.10 -2.73
N ASP A 137 -0.81 0.32 -4.00
CA ASP A 137 -2.09 0.68 -4.61
C ASP A 137 -2.74 -0.59 -5.17
N THR A 138 -3.76 -1.15 -4.50
CA THR A 138 -4.41 -2.38 -4.96
C THR A 138 -5.46 -2.09 -6.03
N ALA A 139 -5.94 -3.11 -6.77
CA ALA A 139 -7.15 -2.97 -7.56
C ALA A 139 -8.37 -2.70 -6.65
N ALA A 140 -9.48 -2.24 -7.24
CA ALA A 140 -10.73 -2.11 -6.54
C ALA A 140 -11.44 -3.46 -6.37
N GLY A 141 -12.26 -3.58 -5.33
CA GLY A 141 -13.05 -4.79 -5.06
C GLY A 141 -12.37 -5.77 -4.11
N ILE A 142 -12.93 -6.98 -4.05
CA ILE A 142 -12.56 -8.03 -3.08
C ILE A 142 -12.09 -9.31 -3.78
N SER A 143 -11.43 -9.17 -4.96
CA SER A 143 -10.86 -10.32 -5.63
C SER A 143 -9.81 -11.01 -4.74
N LYS A 144 -9.57 -12.30 -5.00
CA LYS A 144 -8.56 -13.05 -4.25
C LYS A 144 -7.21 -12.34 -4.22
N GLN A 145 -6.77 -11.77 -5.34
CA GLN A 145 -5.51 -11.05 -5.46
C GLN A 145 -5.46 -9.79 -4.56
N VAL A 146 -6.53 -8.97 -4.58
CA VAL A 146 -6.62 -7.80 -3.70
C VAL A 146 -6.55 -8.22 -2.24
N VAL A 147 -7.31 -9.27 -1.87
CA VAL A 147 -7.33 -9.77 -0.49
C VAL A 147 -5.95 -10.27 -0.07
N SER A 148 -5.18 -10.95 -0.95
CA SER A 148 -3.83 -11.43 -0.61
C SER A 148 -2.85 -10.31 -0.32
N PHE A 149 -2.83 -9.26 -1.14
CA PHE A 149 -2.02 -8.06 -0.88
C PHE A 149 -2.39 -7.40 0.45
N CYS A 150 -3.70 -7.31 0.71
CA CYS A 150 -4.19 -6.73 1.95
C CYS A 150 -3.80 -7.55 3.19
N LEU A 151 -3.93 -8.88 3.13
CA LEU A 151 -3.61 -9.79 4.24
C LEU A 151 -2.10 -9.83 4.56
N ALA A 152 -1.25 -9.56 3.57
CA ALA A 152 0.20 -9.52 3.75
C ALA A 152 0.71 -8.19 4.35
N ALA A 153 -0.08 -7.10 4.29
CA ALA A 153 0.33 -5.77 4.72
C ALA A 153 0.28 -5.60 6.25
N ASP A 154 1.11 -4.70 6.78
CA ASP A 154 1.15 -4.34 8.20
C ASP A 154 0.05 -3.34 8.58
N HIS A 155 -0.46 -2.59 7.59
CA HIS A 155 -1.50 -1.59 7.82
C HIS A 155 -2.39 -1.44 6.59
N MET A 156 -3.69 -1.53 6.78
CA MET A 156 -4.70 -1.31 5.74
C MET A 156 -5.25 0.11 5.80
N LEU A 157 -5.20 0.80 4.66
CA LEU A 157 -5.91 2.06 4.43
C LEU A 157 -7.10 1.79 3.51
N VAL A 158 -8.28 1.62 4.10
CA VAL A 158 -9.52 1.45 3.31
C VAL A 158 -10.03 2.82 2.90
N VAL A 159 -10.25 3.01 1.60
CA VAL A 159 -10.76 4.27 1.02
C VAL A 159 -12.23 4.12 0.66
N THR A 160 -13.03 5.09 1.08
CA THR A 160 -14.46 5.20 0.74
C THR A 160 -14.85 6.64 0.44
N THR A 161 -16.07 6.86 -0.01
CA THR A 161 -16.72 8.17 -0.13
C THR A 161 -17.99 8.21 0.72
N PRO A 162 -18.63 9.38 0.96
CA PRO A 162 -19.94 9.46 1.63
C PRO A 162 -21.09 8.80 0.88
N GLU A 163 -20.89 8.35 -0.35
CA GLU A 163 -21.87 7.64 -1.15
C GLU A 163 -22.25 6.29 -0.49
N ALA A 164 -23.55 6.02 -0.35
CA ALA A 164 -24.06 4.82 0.34
C ALA A 164 -23.50 3.51 -0.22
N ALA A 165 -23.38 3.40 -1.55
CA ALA A 165 -22.81 2.23 -2.20
C ALA A 165 -21.34 2.05 -1.83
N ALA A 166 -20.53 3.12 -1.86
CA ALA A 166 -19.12 3.06 -1.50
C ALA A 166 -18.91 2.71 -0.02
N MET A 167 -19.77 3.19 0.87
CA MET A 167 -19.76 2.84 2.30
C MET A 167 -20.05 1.35 2.51
N THR A 168 -21.04 0.80 1.80
CA THR A 168 -21.39 -0.62 1.85
C THR A 168 -20.23 -1.48 1.35
N ASP A 169 -19.62 -1.10 0.24
CA ASP A 169 -18.49 -1.83 -0.35
C ASP A 169 -17.23 -1.75 0.53
N ALA A 170 -16.99 -0.61 1.19
CA ALA A 170 -15.91 -0.49 2.16
C ALA A 170 -16.12 -1.40 3.38
N TYR A 171 -17.37 -1.48 3.88
CA TYR A 171 -17.70 -2.42 4.95
C TYR A 171 -17.54 -3.88 4.51
N ALA A 172 -17.96 -4.22 3.28
CA ALA A 172 -17.77 -5.57 2.72
C ALA A 172 -16.29 -5.95 2.62
N MET A 173 -15.43 -5.03 2.17
CA MET A 173 -13.98 -5.21 2.16
C MET A 173 -13.45 -5.51 3.56
N ILE A 174 -13.79 -4.69 4.56
CA ILE A 174 -13.36 -4.87 5.94
C ILE A 174 -13.83 -6.23 6.48
N LYS A 175 -15.08 -6.60 6.21
CA LYS A 175 -15.65 -7.91 6.62
C LYS A 175 -14.86 -9.07 6.02
N VAL A 176 -14.51 -8.99 4.74
CA VAL A 176 -13.72 -10.04 4.07
C VAL A 176 -12.33 -10.14 4.67
N LEU A 177 -11.65 -9.03 4.94
CA LEU A 177 -10.31 -9.05 5.54
C LEU A 177 -10.33 -9.64 6.94
N VAL A 178 -11.23 -9.18 7.81
CA VAL A 178 -11.37 -9.71 9.17
C VAL A 178 -11.76 -11.20 9.15
N GLY A 179 -12.68 -11.58 8.25
CA GLY A 179 -13.09 -12.98 8.06
C GLY A 179 -11.97 -13.90 7.58
N ASN A 180 -10.94 -13.36 6.90
CA ASN A 180 -9.73 -14.08 6.50
C ASN A 180 -8.58 -13.94 7.52
N GLY A 181 -8.86 -13.47 8.73
CA GLY A 181 -7.88 -13.43 9.82
C GLY A 181 -6.98 -12.20 9.85
N PHE A 182 -7.30 -11.12 9.11
CA PHE A 182 -6.53 -9.88 9.21
C PHE A 182 -6.68 -9.28 10.61
N SER A 183 -5.61 -9.24 11.36
CA SER A 183 -5.53 -8.76 12.73
C SER A 183 -4.76 -7.45 12.89
N GLU A 184 -4.12 -7.00 11.80
CA GLU A 184 -3.33 -5.79 11.81
C GLU A 184 -4.21 -4.53 11.74
N ARG A 185 -3.59 -3.38 11.73
CA ARG A 185 -4.29 -2.09 11.80
C ARG A 185 -5.11 -1.82 10.55
N ILE A 186 -6.39 -1.46 10.73
CA ILE A 186 -7.27 -0.94 9.68
C ILE A 186 -7.56 0.54 9.96
N SER A 187 -7.31 1.41 8.98
CA SER A 187 -7.71 2.81 9.01
C SER A 187 -8.64 3.13 7.84
N LEU A 188 -9.68 3.92 8.08
CA LEU A 188 -10.62 4.36 7.05
C LEU A 188 -10.34 5.80 6.65
N ILE A 189 -10.10 6.02 5.37
CA ILE A 189 -10.02 7.35 4.74
C ILE A 189 -11.34 7.62 4.03
N VAL A 190 -12.01 8.72 4.37
CA VAL A 190 -13.19 9.20 3.65
C VAL A 190 -12.77 10.27 2.67
N ASN A 191 -12.87 9.96 1.38
CA ASN A 191 -12.52 10.86 0.28
C ASN A 191 -13.77 11.52 -0.31
N MET A 192 -13.59 12.63 -1.01
CA MET A 192 -14.65 13.37 -1.71
C MET A 192 -15.80 13.81 -0.79
N ALA A 193 -15.53 14.08 0.48
CA ALA A 193 -16.53 14.63 1.38
C ALA A 193 -16.76 16.13 1.07
N GLU A 194 -18.00 16.58 1.12
CA GLU A 194 -18.32 18.00 0.94
C GLU A 194 -17.89 18.82 2.18
N THR A 195 -17.93 18.20 3.37
CA THR A 195 -17.49 18.82 4.63
C THR A 195 -16.72 17.84 5.51
N ILE A 196 -15.91 18.37 6.42
CA ILE A 196 -15.22 17.55 7.45
C ILE A 196 -16.24 16.84 8.36
N ALA A 197 -17.38 17.47 8.64
CA ALA A 197 -18.45 16.88 9.46
C ALA A 197 -19.07 15.66 8.79
N GLU A 198 -19.32 15.74 7.47
CA GLU A 198 -19.81 14.61 6.67
C GLU A 198 -18.81 13.45 6.67
N GLY A 199 -17.55 13.72 6.39
CA GLY A 199 -16.51 12.69 6.42
C GLY A 199 -16.38 12.02 7.79
N ARG A 200 -16.47 12.79 8.89
CA ARG A 200 -16.49 12.24 10.25
C ARG A 200 -17.71 11.37 10.50
N LYS A 201 -18.89 11.79 10.07
CA LYS A 201 -20.14 11.00 10.19
C LYS A 201 -20.02 9.69 9.43
N THR A 202 -19.55 9.72 8.18
CA THR A 202 -19.30 8.53 7.34
C THR A 202 -18.36 7.54 8.03
N TYR A 203 -17.23 8.02 8.53
CA TYR A 203 -16.30 7.20 9.31
C TYR A 203 -17.00 6.55 10.52
N GLN A 204 -17.72 7.34 11.32
CA GLN A 204 -18.38 6.84 12.54
C GLN A 204 -19.40 5.74 12.22
N GLN A 205 -20.19 5.90 11.14
CA GLN A 205 -21.16 4.90 10.71
C GLN A 205 -20.49 3.56 10.41
N ILE A 206 -19.44 3.54 9.59
CA ILE A 206 -18.72 2.31 9.23
C ILE A 206 -18.01 1.72 10.46
N ALA A 207 -17.34 2.54 11.26
CA ALA A 207 -16.62 2.09 12.44
C ALA A 207 -17.56 1.48 13.50
N ASN A 208 -18.76 2.05 13.70
CA ASN A 208 -19.75 1.50 14.63
C ASN A 208 -20.28 0.15 14.15
N VAL A 209 -20.58 0.02 12.85
CA VAL A 209 -21.06 -1.25 12.27
C VAL A 209 -19.97 -2.32 12.36
N ALA A 210 -18.71 -2.00 12.03
CA ALA A 210 -17.59 -2.93 12.14
C ALA A 210 -17.35 -3.38 13.59
N ARG A 211 -17.40 -2.46 14.56
CA ARG A 211 -17.29 -2.80 15.99
C ARG A 211 -18.42 -3.73 16.43
N ARG A 212 -19.66 -3.44 16.02
CA ARG A 212 -20.84 -4.20 16.44
C ARG A 212 -20.88 -5.61 15.86
N PHE A 213 -20.55 -5.77 14.59
CA PHE A 213 -20.76 -7.03 13.86
C PHE A 213 -19.48 -7.81 13.57
N LEU A 214 -18.31 -7.17 13.58
CA LEU A 214 -17.02 -7.81 13.31
C LEU A 214 -16.11 -7.82 14.54
N ASN A 215 -16.55 -7.22 15.66
CA ASN A 215 -15.74 -7.04 16.88
C ASN A 215 -14.36 -6.42 16.58
N THR A 216 -14.28 -5.52 15.59
CA THR A 216 -13.04 -4.92 15.10
C THR A 216 -13.07 -3.41 15.25
N SER A 217 -11.98 -2.84 15.76
CA SER A 217 -11.77 -1.40 15.86
C SER A 217 -11.13 -0.86 14.57
N ILE A 218 -11.78 0.15 13.97
CA ILE A 218 -11.25 0.85 12.80
C ILE A 218 -10.75 2.23 13.22
N SER A 219 -9.53 2.57 12.84
CA SER A 219 -8.93 3.88 13.11
C SER A 219 -9.42 4.93 12.08
N ASN A 220 -9.51 6.19 12.52
CA ASN A 220 -9.78 7.30 11.60
C ASN A 220 -8.51 7.67 10.83
N GLY A 221 -8.45 7.29 9.56
CA GLY A 221 -7.37 7.59 8.63
C GLY A 221 -7.35 9.06 8.17
N GLY A 222 -8.50 9.71 8.18
CA GLY A 222 -8.66 11.11 7.76
C GLY A 222 -9.84 11.33 6.82
N THR A 223 -10.16 12.61 6.61
CA THR A 223 -11.16 13.05 5.63
C THR A 223 -10.47 13.93 4.59
N LEU A 224 -10.70 13.63 3.32
CA LEU A 224 -10.27 14.41 2.18
C LEU A 224 -11.51 15.08 1.57
N LEU A 225 -11.48 16.40 1.49
CA LEU A 225 -12.57 17.15 0.87
C LEU A 225 -12.54 16.99 -0.64
N LYS A 226 -13.71 17.11 -1.24
CA LYS A 226 -13.86 17.20 -2.69
C LYS A 226 -13.15 18.46 -3.17
N ASP A 227 -12.22 18.32 -4.11
CA ASP A 227 -11.39 19.40 -4.62
C ASP A 227 -11.21 19.24 -6.13
N ASP A 228 -11.69 20.22 -6.90
CA ASP A 228 -11.60 20.22 -8.37
C ASP A 228 -10.15 20.23 -8.88
N LYS A 229 -9.21 20.66 -8.04
CA LYS A 229 -7.77 20.61 -8.34
C LYS A 229 -7.27 19.18 -8.52
N VAL A 230 -7.91 18.19 -7.88
CA VAL A 230 -7.59 16.77 -8.09
C VAL A 230 -7.89 16.35 -9.52
N THR A 231 -9.09 16.71 -10.02
CA THR A 231 -9.48 16.42 -11.41
C THR A 231 -8.61 17.17 -12.41
N THR A 232 -8.27 18.42 -12.11
CA THR A 232 -7.41 19.24 -12.98
C THR A 232 -5.98 18.69 -13.02
N ALA A 233 -5.41 18.31 -11.88
CA ALA A 233 -4.09 17.69 -11.79
C ALA A 233 -4.03 16.36 -12.55
N ALA A 234 -5.09 15.54 -12.43
CA ALA A 234 -5.20 14.28 -13.17
C ALA A 234 -5.15 14.48 -14.69
N ARG A 235 -5.87 15.50 -15.22
CA ARG A 235 -5.82 15.86 -16.65
C ARG A 235 -4.43 16.32 -17.09
N LEU A 236 -3.67 16.95 -16.19
CA LEU A 236 -2.30 17.41 -16.44
C LEU A 236 -1.27 16.28 -16.24
N ARG A 237 -1.68 15.07 -15.87
CA ARG A 237 -0.79 13.95 -15.50
C ARG A 237 0.24 14.35 -14.45
N LYS A 238 -0.22 15.11 -13.44
CA LYS A 238 0.64 15.59 -12.36
C LYS A 238 0.00 15.29 -11.00
N PRO A 239 0.76 14.78 -10.02
CA PRO A 239 0.26 14.64 -8.67
C PRO A 239 -0.21 15.97 -8.09
N VAL A 240 -1.34 15.96 -7.37
CA VAL A 240 -1.95 17.16 -6.81
C VAL A 240 -1.00 17.91 -5.87
N VAL A 241 -0.27 17.15 -5.03
CA VAL A 241 0.68 17.73 -4.05
C VAL A 241 1.82 18.51 -4.71
N LEU A 242 2.15 18.20 -5.98
CA LEU A 242 3.15 18.93 -6.76
C LEU A 242 2.52 20.04 -7.58
N ALA A 243 1.36 19.78 -8.21
CA ALA A 243 0.69 20.77 -9.06
C ALA A 243 0.04 21.88 -8.23
N TYR A 244 -0.53 21.54 -7.07
CA TYR A 244 -1.26 22.47 -6.20
C TYR A 244 -0.84 22.30 -4.72
N PRO A 245 0.37 22.77 -4.33
CA PRO A 245 0.90 22.56 -2.97
C PRO A 245 0.04 23.17 -1.85
N ARG A 246 -0.80 24.17 -2.19
CA ARG A 246 -1.68 24.88 -1.25
C ARG A 246 -3.14 24.42 -1.30
N ALA A 247 -3.44 23.32 -2.00
CA ALA A 247 -4.79 22.76 -2.05
C ALA A 247 -5.19 22.12 -0.71
N ASP A 248 -6.47 22.12 -0.40
CA ASP A 248 -7.00 21.47 0.82
C ASP A 248 -6.72 19.97 0.81
N PHE A 249 -6.82 19.33 -0.36
CA PHE A 249 -6.41 17.95 -0.57
C PHE A 249 -4.94 17.74 -0.17
N THR A 250 -4.03 18.60 -0.62
CA THR A 250 -2.59 18.51 -0.32
C THR A 250 -2.32 18.62 1.18
N ALA A 251 -2.93 19.61 1.86
CA ALA A 251 -2.80 19.78 3.31
C ALA A 251 -3.30 18.54 4.09
N SER A 252 -4.42 17.98 3.64
CA SER A 252 -5.02 16.78 4.25
C SER A 252 -4.15 15.54 4.06
N ILE A 253 -3.64 15.29 2.84
CA ILE A 253 -2.72 14.16 2.55
C ILE A 253 -1.41 14.31 3.35
N ALA A 254 -0.83 15.50 3.42
CA ALA A 254 0.37 15.76 4.21
C ALA A 254 0.14 15.47 5.71
N THR A 255 -1.05 15.81 6.22
CA THR A 255 -1.43 15.47 7.61
C THR A 255 -1.54 13.96 7.82
N ILE A 256 -2.11 13.22 6.88
CA ILE A 256 -2.18 11.75 6.91
C ILE A 256 -0.77 11.16 6.85
N ALA A 257 0.08 11.63 5.94
CA ALA A 257 1.47 11.19 5.82
C ALA A 257 2.26 11.39 7.14
N ALA A 258 2.12 12.56 7.76
CA ALA A 258 2.78 12.86 9.04
C ALA A 258 2.32 11.94 10.19
N LYS A 259 1.04 11.55 10.23
CA LYS A 259 0.53 10.57 11.21
C LYS A 259 1.12 9.18 10.96
N LEU A 260 1.16 8.74 9.71
CA LEU A 260 1.68 7.43 9.34
C LEU A 260 3.19 7.32 9.57
N SER A 261 3.95 8.37 9.26
CA SER A 261 5.40 8.42 9.49
C SER A 261 5.79 8.25 10.97
N LYS A 262 4.95 8.71 11.90
CA LYS A 262 5.20 8.58 13.36
C LYS A 262 4.84 7.20 13.92
N SER A 263 3.99 6.44 13.23
CA SER A 263 3.44 5.16 13.73
C SER A 263 4.33 3.93 13.46
N GLN A 264 5.56 4.09 12.98
CA GLN A 264 6.39 3.04 12.38
C GLN A 264 7.29 2.24 13.34
N ASN A 265 7.05 2.24 14.64
CA ASN A 265 7.94 1.58 15.61
C ASN A 265 7.56 0.12 15.93
N THR A 266 7.15 -0.68 14.96
CA THR A 266 6.94 -2.12 15.17
C THR A 266 7.95 -2.94 14.38
N ILE A 267 8.81 -3.65 15.11
CA ILE A 267 9.65 -4.72 14.55
C ILE A 267 8.71 -5.89 14.30
N SER A 268 8.37 -6.17 13.05
CA SER A 268 7.57 -7.34 12.70
C SER A 268 8.46 -8.58 12.74
N ALA A 269 8.18 -9.49 13.67
CA ALA A 269 8.75 -10.83 13.70
C ALA A 269 7.81 -11.74 12.89
N GLY A 270 8.20 -12.14 11.69
CA GLY A 270 7.43 -13.04 10.80
C GLY A 270 7.87 -12.95 9.34
N ASP A 271 7.20 -13.72 8.48
CA ASP A 271 7.43 -13.73 7.04
C ASP A 271 7.27 -12.34 6.43
N GLY A 272 8.12 -12.01 5.46
CA GLY A 272 8.05 -10.74 4.75
C GLY A 272 6.78 -10.59 3.92
N PHE A 273 6.41 -9.34 3.59
CA PHE A 273 5.25 -9.06 2.75
C PHE A 273 5.28 -9.84 1.43
N PHE A 274 6.38 -9.75 0.69
CA PHE A 274 6.51 -10.42 -0.60
C PHE A 274 6.49 -11.95 -0.47
N GLU A 275 7.05 -12.50 0.59
CA GLU A 275 6.99 -13.92 0.90
C GLU A 275 5.55 -14.38 1.15
N LYS A 276 4.79 -13.66 1.98
CA LYS A 276 3.37 -13.92 2.22
C LYS A 276 2.56 -13.86 0.93
N VAL A 277 2.78 -12.84 0.09
CA VAL A 277 2.07 -12.68 -1.19
C VAL A 277 2.39 -13.85 -2.13
N ILE A 278 3.66 -14.17 -2.31
CA ILE A 278 4.07 -15.26 -3.20
C ILE A 278 3.51 -16.60 -2.69
N ASN A 279 3.65 -16.92 -1.41
CA ASN A 279 3.10 -18.15 -0.82
C ASN A 279 1.58 -18.26 -0.92
N TRP A 280 0.88 -17.14 -1.07
CA TRP A 280 -0.58 -17.15 -1.23
C TRP A 280 -1.03 -17.54 -2.65
N PHE A 281 -0.20 -17.32 -3.67
CA PHE A 281 -0.47 -17.70 -5.07
C PHE A 281 -0.14 -19.17 -5.37
N PHE A 282 0.52 -19.85 -4.46
CA PHE A 282 0.94 -21.27 -4.58
C PHE A 282 0.38 -22.11 -3.46
#